data_c3e5a271d1f47df002c3464da6f86009
#
_entry.id   c3e5a271d1f47df002c3464da6f86009
#
_cell.length_a   1.000
_cell.length_b   1.000
_cell.length_c   1.000
_cell.angle_alpha   90.00
_cell.angle_beta   90.00
_cell.angle_gamma   90.00
#
_symmetry.space_group_name_H-M   'P 1'
#
loop_
_entity.id
_entity.type
_entity.pdbx_description
1 polymer ?
#
loop_
_entity_poly.entity_id
_entity_poly.type
_entity_poly.pdbx_seq_one_letter_code
_entity_poly.pdbx_strand_id
1 'polypeptide(L)'
;MSQPSLPVGLTAKHKRDPGLSEAELKIVEQRAVNEGLCAMGLRFSEDRVSPWERFKTLKDRLGDAFEVIEINSKTGNEHGFGKMAHSVLTLEVREVDGHPAYEARKRVVEFLKRRLA
;
A
#
# COMPACT_ATOMS: atom_id res chain seq x y z
N MET A 1 3.35 -0.43 -7.57
CA MET A 1 3.90 0.61 -6.67
C MET A 1 3.81 0.11 -5.26
N SER A 2 4.93 -0.13 -4.60
CA SER A 2 4.93 -0.74 -3.27
C SER A 2 4.61 0.27 -2.15
N GLN A 3 4.99 1.51 -2.35
CA GLN A 3 4.75 2.60 -1.40
C GLN A 3 4.65 3.92 -2.13
N PRO A 4 3.52 4.60 -2.10
CA PRO A 4 3.44 5.97 -2.56
C PRO A 4 4.15 6.88 -1.57
N SER A 5 5.49 6.85 -1.61
CA SER A 5 6.33 7.71 -0.78
C SER A 5 6.44 9.07 -1.44
N LEU A 6 5.71 9.99 -0.92
CA LEU A 6 5.86 11.42 -1.19
C LEU A 6 6.35 12.12 0.07
N PRO A 7 6.79 13.37 -0.05
CA PRO A 7 7.15 14.18 1.11
C PRO A 7 6.12 14.08 2.21
N VAL A 8 6.58 13.98 3.44
CA VAL A 8 5.71 13.86 4.62
C VAL A 8 4.59 14.89 4.55
N GLY A 9 3.38 14.41 4.48
CA GLY A 9 2.22 15.27 4.34
C GLY A 9 1.95 16.05 5.64
N LEU A 10 2.30 17.32 5.65
CA LEU A 10 2.02 18.21 6.77
C LEU A 10 0.58 18.72 6.74
N THR A 11 -0.09 18.65 5.60
CA THR A 11 -1.47 19.11 5.40
C THR A 11 -2.39 17.96 5.01
N ALA A 12 -3.70 18.13 5.22
CA ALA A 12 -4.70 17.15 4.80
C ALA A 12 -4.65 16.91 3.29
N LYS A 13 -4.36 17.94 2.49
CA LYS A 13 -4.19 17.82 1.04
C LYS A 13 -3.01 16.90 0.69
N HIS A 14 -1.84 17.11 1.29
CA HIS A 14 -0.65 16.29 1.04
C HIS A 14 -0.84 14.84 1.49
N LYS A 15 -1.53 14.61 2.60
CA LYS A 15 -1.83 13.25 3.07
C LYS A 15 -2.66 12.45 2.07
N ARG A 16 -3.58 13.11 1.36
CA ARG A 16 -4.45 12.47 0.36
C ARG A 16 -3.80 12.32 -1.01
N ASP A 17 -2.72 13.05 -1.26
CA ASP A 17 -2.07 13.09 -2.57
C ASP A 17 -1.34 11.76 -2.85
N PRO A 18 -1.75 11.00 -3.90
CA PRO A 18 -1.10 9.75 -4.27
C PRO A 18 0.17 9.95 -5.11
N GLY A 19 0.54 11.19 -5.39
CA GLY A 19 1.69 11.52 -6.24
C GLY A 19 1.42 11.46 -7.73
N LEU A 20 0.16 11.40 -8.11
CA LEU A 20 -0.31 11.41 -9.49
C LEU A 20 -1.16 12.65 -9.71
N SER A 21 -1.00 13.29 -10.87
CA SER A 21 -1.89 14.37 -11.30
C SER A 21 -3.31 13.82 -11.55
N GLU A 22 -4.29 14.71 -11.60
CA GLU A 22 -5.66 14.31 -11.92
C GLU A 22 -5.76 13.67 -13.31
N ALA A 23 -4.99 14.16 -14.28
CA ALA A 23 -4.94 13.58 -15.62
C ALA A 23 -4.37 12.14 -15.59
N GLU A 24 -3.29 11.91 -14.85
CA GLU A 24 -2.69 10.59 -14.68
C GLU A 24 -3.64 9.62 -13.94
N LEU A 25 -4.32 10.09 -12.89
CA LEU A 25 -5.31 9.29 -12.19
C LEU A 25 -6.43 8.84 -13.11
N LYS A 26 -6.96 9.72 -13.97
CA LYS A 26 -7.98 9.36 -14.95
C LYS A 26 -7.50 8.29 -15.93
N ILE A 27 -6.24 8.37 -16.38
CA ILE A 27 -5.66 7.34 -17.24
C ILE A 27 -5.60 6.00 -16.51
N VAL A 28 -5.16 5.99 -15.26
CA VAL A 28 -5.09 4.76 -14.44
C VAL A 28 -6.49 4.18 -14.24
N GLU A 29 -7.49 5.00 -13.94
CA GLU A 29 -8.89 4.56 -13.81
C GLU A 29 -9.42 3.93 -15.10
N GLN A 30 -9.20 4.57 -16.24
CA GLN A 30 -9.61 4.06 -17.55
C GLN A 30 -8.95 2.71 -17.85
N ARG A 31 -7.67 2.57 -17.55
CA ARG A 31 -6.95 1.32 -17.74
C ARG A 31 -7.42 0.22 -16.78
N ALA A 32 -7.80 0.58 -15.55
CA ALA A 32 -8.38 -0.37 -14.61
C ALA A 32 -9.70 -0.95 -15.14
N VAL A 33 -10.55 -0.09 -15.72
CA VAL A 33 -11.85 -0.50 -16.28
C VAL A 33 -11.68 -1.27 -17.60
N ASN A 34 -10.87 -0.75 -18.51
CA ASN A 34 -10.81 -1.23 -19.90
C ASN A 34 -9.79 -2.34 -20.13
N GLU A 35 -8.71 -2.37 -19.35
CA GLU A 35 -7.58 -3.28 -19.54
C GLU A 35 -7.33 -4.21 -18.35
N GLY A 36 -8.13 -4.12 -17.30
CA GLY A 36 -7.97 -4.93 -16.09
C GLY A 36 -6.72 -4.58 -15.29
N LEU A 37 -6.21 -3.33 -15.40
CA LEU A 37 -5.10 -2.87 -14.57
C LEU A 37 -5.47 -2.99 -13.09
N CYS A 38 -4.58 -3.59 -12.31
CA CYS A 38 -4.72 -3.68 -10.86
C CYS A 38 -3.47 -3.14 -10.17
N ALA A 39 -3.67 -2.60 -8.99
CA ALA A 39 -2.60 -2.13 -8.13
C ALA A 39 -2.74 -2.72 -6.73
N MET A 40 -1.63 -2.82 -6.02
CA MET A 40 -1.59 -3.27 -4.63
C MET A 40 -0.78 -2.29 -3.80
N GLY A 41 -1.32 -1.88 -2.67
CA GLY A 41 -0.66 -1.01 -1.71
C GLY A 41 -0.43 -1.72 -0.38
N LEU A 42 0.71 -1.49 0.23
CA LEU A 42 1.07 -2.06 1.53
C LEU A 42 1.48 -0.96 2.49
N ARG A 43 1.01 -1.03 3.73
CA ARG A 43 1.39 -0.08 4.77
C ARG A 43 1.30 -0.69 6.16
N PHE A 44 2.01 -0.09 7.10
CA PHE A 44 1.76 -0.28 8.53
C PHE A 44 0.72 0.72 9.04
N SER A 45 -0.08 0.32 10.01
CA SER A 45 -1.20 1.14 10.52
C SER A 45 -0.76 2.48 11.10
N GLU A 46 0.44 2.55 11.69
CA GLU A 46 1.00 3.76 12.29
C GLU A 46 2.00 4.49 11.38
N ASP A 47 2.11 4.06 10.12
CA ASP A 47 3.04 4.67 9.17
C ASP A 47 2.57 6.07 8.72
N ARG A 48 3.31 7.08 9.15
CA ARG A 48 3.03 8.49 8.81
C ARG A 48 3.61 8.91 7.46
N VAL A 49 4.58 8.16 6.94
CA VAL A 49 5.20 8.40 5.63
C VAL A 49 4.28 7.93 4.51
N SER A 50 3.54 6.85 4.76
CA SER A 50 2.50 6.33 3.87
C SER A 50 1.13 6.41 4.59
N PRO A 51 0.53 7.60 4.70
CA PRO A 51 -0.69 7.79 5.47
C PRO A 51 -1.88 7.09 4.81
N TRP A 52 -2.83 6.66 5.64
CA TRP A 52 -4.05 5.98 5.19
C TRP A 52 -4.84 6.81 4.16
N GLU A 53 -4.89 8.11 4.35
CA GLU A 53 -5.64 9.03 3.48
C GLU A 53 -5.19 8.93 2.02
N ARG A 54 -3.92 8.66 1.78
CA ARG A 54 -3.35 8.44 0.43
C ARG A 54 -3.86 7.13 -0.17
N PHE A 55 -3.88 6.08 0.62
CA PHE A 55 -4.44 4.78 0.23
C PHE A 55 -5.94 4.88 -0.02
N LYS A 56 -6.65 5.62 0.83
CA LYS A 56 -8.07 5.89 0.65
C LYS A 56 -8.37 6.60 -0.67
N THR A 57 -7.58 7.59 -1.03
CA THR A 57 -7.69 8.27 -2.33
C THR A 57 -7.62 7.26 -3.48
N LEU A 58 -6.61 6.37 -3.46
CA LEU A 58 -6.46 5.34 -4.49
C LEU A 58 -7.62 4.33 -4.46
N LYS A 59 -8.08 3.94 -3.27
CA LYS A 59 -9.21 3.01 -3.13
C LYS A 59 -10.52 3.60 -3.63
N ASP A 60 -10.78 4.87 -3.33
CA ASP A 60 -11.98 5.58 -3.80
C ASP A 60 -11.98 5.71 -5.34
N ARG A 61 -10.80 5.87 -5.96
CA ARG A 61 -10.66 6.03 -7.40
C ARG A 61 -10.64 4.71 -8.16
N LEU A 62 -10.02 3.67 -7.63
CA LEU A 62 -9.79 2.42 -8.32
C LEU A 62 -10.71 1.27 -7.85
N GLY A 63 -11.39 1.43 -6.72
CA GLY A 63 -12.28 0.41 -6.17
C GLY A 63 -11.57 -0.94 -6.00
N ASP A 64 -12.14 -2.01 -6.53
CA ASP A 64 -11.59 -3.36 -6.43
C ASP A 64 -10.30 -3.58 -7.23
N ALA A 65 -9.96 -2.66 -8.12
CA ALA A 65 -8.68 -2.69 -8.82
C ALA A 65 -7.49 -2.31 -7.92
N PHE A 66 -7.73 -1.77 -6.73
CA PHE A 66 -6.72 -1.46 -5.74
C PHE A 66 -6.85 -2.34 -4.50
N GLU A 67 -5.97 -3.32 -4.36
CA GLU A 67 -5.87 -4.16 -3.17
C GLU A 67 -4.99 -3.50 -2.12
N VAL A 68 -5.39 -3.53 -0.85
CA VAL A 68 -4.64 -2.96 0.27
C VAL A 68 -4.28 -4.05 1.28
N ILE A 69 -3.02 -4.08 1.68
CA ILE A 69 -2.56 -4.84 2.84
C ILE A 69 -2.13 -3.84 3.91
N GLU A 70 -2.84 -3.82 5.03
CA GLU A 70 -2.46 -3.04 6.20
C GLU A 70 -2.02 -3.97 7.33
N ILE A 71 -0.83 -3.71 7.89
CA ILE A 71 -0.27 -4.48 9.00
C ILE A 71 -0.38 -3.65 10.28
N ASN A 72 -0.90 -4.26 11.34
CA ASN A 72 -1.00 -3.61 12.63
C ASN A 72 0.38 -3.34 13.23
N SER A 73 0.70 -2.06 13.43
CA SER A 73 1.92 -1.61 14.10
C SER A 73 1.62 -0.73 15.32
N LYS A 74 0.40 -0.80 15.85
CA LYS A 74 0.04 -0.10 17.10
C LYS A 74 0.93 -0.56 18.26
N THR A 75 1.13 0.32 19.22
CA THR A 75 1.89 -0.01 20.43
C THR A 75 1.34 -1.28 21.09
N GLY A 76 2.23 -2.23 21.43
CA GLY A 76 1.84 -3.51 22.01
C GLY A 76 1.45 -4.59 20.99
N ASN A 77 1.71 -4.38 19.69
CA ASN A 77 1.47 -5.41 18.68
C ASN A 77 2.32 -6.66 18.94
N GLU A 78 1.78 -7.82 18.58
CA GLU A 78 2.39 -9.13 18.87
C GLU A 78 3.74 -9.37 18.19
N HIS A 79 4.02 -8.64 17.10
CA HIS A 79 5.19 -8.87 16.27
C HIS A 79 6.33 -7.86 16.50
N GLY A 80 6.17 -6.95 17.46
CA GLY A 80 7.20 -5.99 17.83
C GLY A 80 7.46 -4.90 16.78
N PHE A 81 6.52 -4.64 15.87
CA PHE A 81 6.65 -3.53 14.92
C PHE A 81 6.67 -2.19 15.65
N GLY A 82 7.67 -1.37 15.36
CA GLY A 82 7.80 -0.03 15.91
C GLY A 82 6.89 0.99 15.23
N LYS A 83 6.73 2.15 15.86
CA LYS A 83 5.96 3.28 15.30
C LYS A 83 6.54 3.82 14.00
N MET A 84 7.81 3.56 13.73
CA MET A 84 8.51 3.96 12.50
C MET A 84 8.57 2.85 11.45
N ALA A 85 7.90 1.73 11.65
CA ALA A 85 7.84 0.65 10.69
C ALA A 85 7.24 1.15 9.38
N HIS A 86 7.95 0.94 8.28
CA HIS A 86 7.59 1.44 6.95
C HIS A 86 7.84 0.42 5.84
N SER A 87 8.89 -0.37 5.93
CA SER A 87 9.35 -1.26 4.86
C SER A 87 8.73 -2.65 4.97
N VAL A 88 7.48 -2.80 4.53
CA VAL A 88 6.71 -4.05 4.65
C VAL A 88 7.41 -5.24 3.98
N LEU A 89 8.03 -5.04 2.81
CA LEU A 89 8.58 -6.14 2.00
C LEU A 89 10.06 -6.43 2.27
N THR A 90 10.73 -5.63 3.07
CA THR A 90 12.19 -5.74 3.27
C THR A 90 12.59 -5.75 4.73
N LEU A 91 12.77 -4.60 5.35
CA LEU A 91 13.34 -4.46 6.70
C LEU A 91 12.52 -5.13 7.80
N GLU A 92 11.20 -5.14 7.65
CA GLU A 92 10.29 -5.68 8.66
C GLU A 92 9.94 -7.16 8.45
N VAL A 93 10.45 -7.77 7.37
CA VAL A 93 10.16 -9.17 7.07
C VAL A 93 10.98 -10.11 7.97
N ARG A 94 10.29 -11.06 8.57
CA ARG A 94 10.89 -12.26 9.17
C ARG A 94 10.31 -13.47 8.47
N GLU A 95 11.15 -14.30 7.89
CA GLU A 95 10.75 -15.46 7.08
C GLU A 95 10.25 -16.62 7.96
N VAL A 96 9.16 -16.36 8.66
CA VAL A 96 8.46 -17.33 9.51
C VAL A 96 6.99 -17.34 9.11
N ASP A 97 6.42 -18.51 8.89
CA ASP A 97 5.01 -18.66 8.56
C ASP A 97 4.13 -18.00 9.62
N GLY A 98 3.13 -17.25 9.15
CA GLY A 98 2.25 -16.45 10.00
C GLY A 98 2.78 -15.07 10.39
N HIS A 99 4.06 -14.76 10.10
CA HIS A 99 4.56 -13.40 10.31
C HIS A 99 3.93 -12.44 9.31
N PRO A 100 3.26 -11.34 9.75
CA PRO A 100 2.44 -10.51 8.86
C PRO A 100 3.16 -9.96 7.63
N ALA A 101 4.41 -9.51 7.78
CA ALA A 101 5.18 -8.98 6.66
C ALA A 101 5.62 -10.10 5.69
N TYR A 102 5.86 -11.30 6.20
CA TYR A 102 6.16 -12.46 5.36
C TYR A 102 4.94 -12.91 4.56
N GLU A 103 3.78 -12.98 5.21
CA GLU A 103 2.51 -13.29 4.53
C GLU A 103 2.14 -12.22 3.50
N ALA A 104 2.37 -10.94 3.83
CA ALA A 104 2.19 -9.85 2.87
C ALA A 104 3.08 -10.03 1.63
N ARG A 105 4.35 -10.42 1.82
CA ARG A 105 5.28 -10.70 0.70
C ARG A 105 4.78 -11.85 -0.16
N LYS A 106 4.28 -12.92 0.43
CA LYS A 106 3.68 -14.04 -0.32
C LYS A 106 2.49 -13.56 -1.16
N ARG A 107 1.61 -12.74 -0.59
CA ARG A 107 0.46 -12.17 -1.31
C ARG A 107 0.89 -11.29 -2.49
N VAL A 108 1.95 -10.50 -2.33
CA VAL A 108 2.52 -9.71 -3.45
C VAL A 108 3.01 -10.63 -4.56
N VAL A 109 3.74 -11.70 -4.23
CA VAL A 109 4.21 -12.68 -5.22
C VAL A 109 3.04 -13.32 -5.97
N GLU A 110 1.98 -13.73 -5.27
CA GLU A 110 0.79 -14.30 -5.89
C GLU A 110 0.05 -13.28 -6.77
N PHE A 111 -0.06 -12.03 -6.31
CA PHE A 111 -0.62 -10.94 -7.11
C PHE A 111 0.16 -10.77 -8.43
N LEU A 112 1.48 -10.72 -8.37
CA LEU A 112 2.33 -10.59 -9.56
C LEU A 112 2.20 -11.79 -10.48
N LYS A 113 2.20 -13.02 -9.95
CA LYS A 113 2.02 -14.23 -10.75
C LYS A 113 0.70 -14.20 -11.54
N ARG A 114 -0.38 -13.81 -10.91
CA ARG A 114 -1.70 -13.71 -11.58
C ARG A 114 -1.72 -12.67 -12.69
N ARG A 115 -0.89 -11.62 -12.59
CA ARG A 115 -0.91 -10.47 -13.52
C ARG A 115 0.13 -10.56 -14.63
N LEU A 116 1.21 -11.31 -14.40
CA LEU A 116 2.32 -11.43 -15.34
C LEU A 116 2.33 -12.79 -16.07
N ALA A 117 1.45 -13.66 -15.72
CA ALA A 117 1.32 -14.97 -16.38
C ALA A 117 0.66 -14.87 -17.75
#